data_214578acf15b7676c3f12dc19ccd542c
#
_entry.id   214578acf15b7676c3f12dc19ccd542c
#
_cell.length_a   1.000
_cell.length_b   1.000
_cell.length_c   1.000
_cell.angle_alpha   90.00
_cell.angle_beta   90.00
_cell.angle_gamma   90.00
#
_symmetry.space_group_name_H-M   'P 1'
#
loop_
_entity.id
_entity.type
_entity.pdbx_description
1 polymer ?
#
loop_
_entity_poly.entity_id
_entity_poly.type
_entity_poly.pdbx_seq_one_letter_code
_entity_poly.pdbx_strand_id
1 'polypeptide(L)'
;MFGLNSQAEKISSVETNGSWVYLYNSQGRKYQTLSFSTVGTVLGYSSSFFVSENGSWIYLWNSEGKKYKTLSKSTVGQVTGVAGDTFTSKNGSWIYTWDKNGNKVNTRAAR
;
A
#
# COMPACT_ATOMS: atom_id res chain seq x y z
N MET A 1 -25.62 -19.74 1.08
CA MET A 1 -25.01 -19.46 1.28
C MET A 1 -24.22 -19.20 1.47
N PHE A 2 -24.28 -18.97 1.63
CA PHE A 2 -23.63 -18.72 1.99
C PHE A 2 -22.70 -18.29 2.14
N GLY A 3 -22.57 -18.12 2.10
CA GLY A 3 -21.73 -17.70 2.34
C GLY A 3 -21.14 -17.26 2.56
N LEU A 4 -21.20 -17.11 2.65
CA LEU A 4 -20.54 -16.53 3.09
C LEU A 4 -19.39 -16.44 3.16
N ASN A 5 -19.16 -16.53 2.66
CA ASN A 5 -18.01 -16.32 2.89
C ASN A 5 -17.49 -14.99 2.80
N SER A 6 -17.46 -14.38 3.40
CA SER A 6 -17.18 -12.98 3.45
C SER A 6 -15.74 -12.66 3.80
N GLN A 7 -14.84 -13.52 3.45
CA GLN A 7 -13.44 -13.21 3.65
C GLN A 7 -12.94 -12.29 2.58
N ALA A 8 -12.25 -11.23 2.99
CA ALA A 8 -11.63 -10.33 2.05
C ALA A 8 -10.55 -11.05 1.26
N GLU A 9 -10.38 -10.66 0.00
CA GLU A 9 -9.28 -11.16 -0.79
C GLU A 9 -7.96 -10.72 -0.19
N LYS A 10 -6.93 -11.50 -0.44
CA LYS A 10 -5.57 -11.15 -0.03
C LYS A 10 -4.74 -10.88 -1.27
N ILE A 11 -3.87 -9.89 -1.16
CA ILE A 11 -3.01 -9.51 -2.27
C ILE A 11 -1.86 -10.50 -2.39
N SER A 12 -1.70 -11.08 -3.56
CA SER A 12 -0.51 -11.84 -3.90
C SER A 12 0.43 -11.00 -4.76
N SER A 13 -0.13 -10.19 -5.66
CA SER A 13 0.68 -9.26 -6.43
C SER A 13 -0.15 -8.06 -6.86
N VAL A 14 0.54 -6.96 -7.13
CA VAL A 14 -0.05 -5.74 -7.67
C VAL A 14 0.70 -5.42 -8.95
N GLU A 15 -0.03 -5.19 -10.03
CA GLU A 15 0.58 -4.92 -11.32
C GLU A 15 0.02 -3.62 -11.88
N THR A 16 0.90 -2.73 -12.33
CA THR A 16 0.49 -1.53 -13.05
C THR A 16 0.68 -1.80 -14.54
N ASN A 17 -0.37 -1.57 -15.31
CA ASN A 17 -0.33 -1.77 -16.75
C ASN A 17 -1.08 -0.62 -17.41
N GLY A 18 -0.31 0.34 -17.95
CA GLY A 18 -0.90 1.51 -18.59
C GLY A 18 -1.71 2.33 -17.60
N SER A 19 -2.98 2.49 -17.87
CA SER A 19 -3.89 3.33 -17.07
C SER A 19 -4.54 2.56 -15.91
N TRP A 20 -4.12 1.33 -15.67
CA TRP A 20 -4.80 0.46 -14.72
C TRP A 20 -3.84 -0.15 -13.71
N VAL A 21 -4.34 -0.37 -12.51
CA VAL A 21 -3.63 -1.09 -11.44
C VAL A 21 -4.47 -2.30 -11.10
N TYR A 22 -3.87 -3.48 -11.16
CA TYR A 22 -4.56 -4.75 -10.96
C TYR A 22 -4.10 -5.41 -9.67
N LEU A 23 -5.05 -5.94 -8.92
CA LEU A 23 -4.75 -6.74 -7.73
C LEU A 23 -5.04 -8.20 -8.05
N TYR A 24 -4.08 -9.06 -7.72
CA TYR A 24 -4.17 -10.51 -7.98
C TYR A 24 -4.12 -11.27 -6.66
N ASN A 25 -4.88 -12.35 -6.56
CA ASN A 25 -4.82 -13.24 -5.40
C ASN A 25 -3.84 -14.38 -5.65
N SER A 26 -3.73 -15.29 -4.68
CA SER A 26 -2.74 -16.37 -4.74
C SER A 26 -3.05 -17.40 -5.82
N GLN A 27 -4.27 -17.44 -6.35
CA GLN A 27 -4.61 -18.30 -7.47
C GLN A 27 -4.27 -17.64 -8.82
N GLY A 28 -3.65 -16.45 -8.78
CA GLY A 28 -3.33 -15.73 -10.01
C GLY A 28 -4.53 -15.04 -10.64
N ARG A 29 -5.63 -14.93 -9.91
CA ARG A 29 -6.83 -14.31 -10.42
C ARG A 29 -6.80 -12.81 -10.14
N LYS A 30 -7.07 -12.02 -11.19
CA LYS A 30 -7.23 -10.59 -11.05
C LYS A 30 -8.61 -10.33 -10.47
N TYR A 31 -8.66 -9.83 -9.22
CA TYR A 31 -9.94 -9.64 -8.56
C TYR A 31 -10.33 -8.17 -8.40
N GLN A 32 -9.41 -7.25 -8.73
CA GLN A 32 -9.73 -5.83 -8.61
C GLN A 32 -8.94 -5.05 -9.65
N THR A 33 -9.60 -4.07 -10.26
CA THR A 33 -8.99 -3.15 -11.21
C THR A 33 -9.23 -1.74 -10.73
N LEU A 34 -8.16 -0.96 -10.63
CA LEU A 34 -8.22 0.42 -10.16
C LEU A 34 -7.60 1.33 -11.23
N SER A 35 -8.00 2.60 -11.21
CA SER A 35 -7.45 3.58 -12.12
C SER A 35 -6.08 4.04 -11.64
N PHE A 36 -5.10 4.04 -12.53
CA PHE A 36 -3.77 4.54 -12.21
C PHE A 36 -3.82 6.01 -11.81
N SER A 37 -4.68 6.81 -12.46
CA SER A 37 -4.77 8.23 -12.12
C SER A 37 -5.22 8.46 -10.68
N THR A 38 -5.98 7.52 -10.12
CA THR A 38 -6.43 7.60 -8.73
C THR A 38 -5.38 7.03 -7.77
N VAL A 39 -4.81 5.88 -8.12
CA VAL A 39 -3.84 5.20 -7.25
C VAL A 39 -2.49 5.91 -7.25
N GLY A 40 -2.00 6.24 -8.43
CA GLY A 40 -0.65 6.72 -8.60
C GLY A 40 0.34 5.57 -8.69
N THR A 41 1.58 5.82 -8.30
CA THR A 41 2.64 4.82 -8.38
C THR A 41 2.58 3.91 -7.17
N VAL A 42 2.46 2.60 -7.39
CA VAL A 42 2.49 1.62 -6.31
C VAL A 42 3.93 1.47 -5.84
N LEU A 43 4.15 1.67 -4.55
CA LEU A 43 5.50 1.65 -3.96
C LEU A 43 5.81 0.31 -3.30
N GLY A 44 4.79 -0.45 -2.95
CA GLY A 44 4.98 -1.75 -2.34
C GLY A 44 3.66 -2.31 -1.85
N TYR A 45 3.66 -3.59 -1.50
CA TYR A 45 2.44 -4.25 -1.05
C TYR A 45 2.78 -5.43 -0.15
N SER A 46 1.79 -5.82 0.64
CA SER A 46 1.81 -7.07 1.38
C SER A 46 0.46 -7.74 1.12
N SER A 47 0.17 -8.83 1.83
CA SER A 47 -1.10 -9.53 1.63
C SER A 47 -2.30 -8.71 2.10
N SER A 48 -2.10 -7.76 3.01
CA SER A 48 -3.20 -7.05 3.65
C SER A 48 -3.38 -5.61 3.18
N PHE A 49 -2.36 -5.00 2.57
CA PHE A 49 -2.47 -3.60 2.15
C PHE A 49 -1.41 -3.27 1.11
N PHE A 50 -1.59 -2.14 0.43
CA PHE A 50 -0.53 -1.62 -0.42
C PHE A 50 -0.42 -0.10 -0.25
N VAL A 51 0.73 0.42 -0.64
CA VAL A 51 1.09 1.82 -0.47
C VAL A 51 1.34 2.41 -1.85
N SER A 52 0.77 3.57 -2.12
CA SER A 52 1.01 4.26 -3.38
C SER A 52 1.33 5.73 -3.13
N GLU A 53 1.94 6.34 -4.12
CA GLU A 53 2.28 7.75 -4.09
C GLU A 53 1.59 8.45 -5.26
N ASN A 54 0.88 9.53 -4.96
CA ASN A 54 0.20 10.29 -5.99
C ASN A 54 0.41 11.78 -5.69
N GLY A 55 1.31 12.41 -6.46
CA GLY A 55 1.68 13.79 -6.21
C GLY A 55 2.35 13.94 -4.85
N SER A 56 1.78 14.78 -3.99
CA SER A 56 2.32 15.07 -2.67
C SER A 56 1.75 14.16 -1.58
N TRP A 57 1.04 13.11 -1.96
CA TRP A 57 0.31 12.27 -1.02
C TRP A 57 0.76 10.83 -1.08
N ILE A 58 0.76 10.19 0.08
CA ILE A 58 0.97 8.76 0.23
C ILE A 58 -0.37 8.17 0.63
N TYR A 59 -0.83 7.19 -0.11
CA TYR A 59 -2.13 6.54 0.12
C TYR A 59 -1.93 5.13 0.63
N LEU A 60 -2.75 4.75 1.60
CA LEU A 60 -2.80 3.37 2.09
C LEU A 60 -4.11 2.76 1.64
N TRP A 61 -4.02 1.59 1.02
CA TRP A 61 -5.15 0.87 0.41
C TRP A 61 -5.26 -0.50 1.06
N ASN A 62 -6.48 -0.93 1.34
CA ASN A 62 -6.66 -2.27 1.87
C ASN A 62 -6.62 -3.30 0.75
N SER A 63 -6.71 -4.58 1.10
CA SER A 63 -6.59 -5.65 0.13
C SER A 63 -7.76 -5.72 -0.86
N GLU A 64 -8.84 -5.01 -0.57
CA GLU A 64 -9.97 -4.93 -1.49
C GLU A 64 -9.87 -3.76 -2.46
N GLY A 65 -8.80 -2.96 -2.34
CA GLY A 65 -8.60 -1.83 -3.23
C GLY A 65 -9.31 -0.56 -2.80
N LYS A 66 -9.57 -0.43 -1.49
CA LYS A 66 -10.18 0.78 -0.95
C LYS A 66 -9.14 1.59 -0.20
N LYS A 67 -9.04 2.87 -0.57
CA LYS A 67 -8.14 3.79 0.11
C LYS A 67 -8.76 4.15 1.46
N TYR A 68 -7.99 3.93 2.53
CA TYR A 68 -8.48 4.20 3.88
C TYR A 68 -7.66 5.24 4.62
N LYS A 69 -6.53 5.68 4.06
CA LYS A 69 -5.67 6.63 4.76
C LYS A 69 -4.87 7.43 3.74
N THR A 70 -4.73 8.72 3.99
CA THR A 70 -3.90 9.62 3.19
C THR A 70 -2.90 10.29 4.11
N LEU A 71 -1.62 10.22 3.75
CA LEU A 71 -0.55 10.84 4.52
C LEU A 71 0.17 11.83 3.61
N SER A 72 0.77 12.84 4.21
CA SER A 72 1.57 13.81 3.46
C SER A 72 2.92 13.21 3.14
N LYS A 73 3.34 13.31 1.89
CA LYS A 73 4.66 12.84 1.49
C LYS A 73 5.76 13.58 2.24
N SER A 74 5.55 14.86 2.56
CA SER A 74 6.56 15.62 3.29
C SER A 74 6.77 15.08 4.70
N THR A 75 5.74 14.47 5.29
CA THR A 75 5.84 13.85 6.61
C THR A 75 6.44 12.46 6.52
N VAL A 76 5.97 11.66 5.56
CA VAL A 76 6.43 10.27 5.41
C VAL A 76 7.84 10.21 4.84
N GLY A 77 8.10 11.01 3.81
CA GLY A 77 9.33 10.91 3.06
C GLY A 77 9.21 9.88 1.96
N GLN A 78 10.32 9.26 1.62
CA GLN A 78 10.34 8.26 0.55
C GLN A 78 10.09 6.87 1.14
N VAL A 79 9.05 6.21 0.66
CA VAL A 79 8.74 4.85 1.09
C VAL A 79 9.80 3.91 0.51
N THR A 80 10.38 3.08 1.36
CA THR A 80 11.46 2.18 0.98
C THR A 80 11.06 0.72 0.94
N GLY A 81 9.94 0.35 1.57
CA GLY A 81 9.49 -1.03 1.52
C GLY A 81 8.21 -1.24 2.29
N VAL A 82 7.51 -2.31 1.94
CA VAL A 82 6.27 -2.74 2.60
C VAL A 82 6.45 -4.21 2.95
N ALA A 83 6.12 -4.58 4.17
CA ALA A 83 6.23 -5.97 4.61
C ALA A 83 5.24 -6.22 5.74
N GLY A 84 4.46 -7.30 5.61
CA GLY A 84 3.48 -7.65 6.64
C GLY A 84 2.50 -6.54 6.89
N ASP A 85 2.46 -6.05 8.12
CA ASP A 85 1.55 -4.97 8.53
C ASP A 85 2.26 -3.63 8.69
N THR A 86 3.45 -3.48 8.11
CA THR A 86 4.22 -2.25 8.25
C THR A 86 4.79 -1.79 6.92
N PHE A 87 5.16 -0.52 6.87
CA PHE A 87 6.00 -0.03 5.78
C PHE A 87 7.07 0.90 6.37
N THR A 88 8.15 1.06 5.63
CA THR A 88 9.26 1.90 6.07
C THR A 88 9.44 3.05 5.09
N SER A 89 9.97 4.16 5.61
CA SER A 89 10.26 5.31 4.79
C SER A 89 11.53 5.99 5.29
N LYS A 90 12.15 6.77 4.41
CA LYS A 90 13.32 7.56 4.75
C LYS A 90 12.98 9.03 4.54
N ASN A 91 13.20 9.82 5.57
CA ASN A 91 12.94 11.25 5.51
C ASN A 91 14.14 11.98 6.06
N GLY A 92 14.98 12.50 5.14
CA GLY A 92 16.23 13.12 5.51
C GLY A 92 17.17 12.13 6.18
N SER A 93 17.52 12.40 7.43
CA SER A 93 18.45 11.55 8.19
C SER A 93 17.74 10.49 9.01
N TRP A 94 16.47 10.30 8.81
CA TRP A 94 15.66 9.42 9.65
C TRP A 94 15.03 8.32 8.84
N ILE A 95 14.91 7.13 9.46
CA ILE A 95 14.16 6.01 8.93
C ILE A 95 12.99 5.78 9.85
N TYR A 96 11.79 5.80 9.28
CA TYR A 96 10.55 5.62 10.02
C TYR A 96 9.94 4.27 9.69
N THR A 97 9.38 3.61 10.69
CA THR A 97 8.53 2.45 10.50
C THR A 97 7.11 2.85 10.84
N TRP A 98 6.19 2.53 9.94
CA TRP A 98 4.77 2.87 10.05
C TRP A 98 3.97 1.59 10.09
N ASP A 99 2.92 1.55 10.91
CA ASP A 99 2.00 0.44 10.82
C ASP A 99 1.04 0.65 9.64
N LYS A 100 0.23 -0.36 9.33
CA LYS A 100 -0.67 -0.27 8.18
C LYS A 100 -1.80 0.72 8.40
N ASN A 101 -2.00 1.18 9.63
CA ASN A 101 -3.01 2.20 9.92
C ASN A 101 -2.48 3.62 9.74
N GLY A 102 -1.19 3.76 9.38
CA GLY A 102 -0.59 5.06 9.13
C GLY A 102 -0.04 5.71 10.38
N ASN A 103 0.24 4.94 11.42
CA ASN A 103 0.85 5.46 12.65
C ASN A 103 2.33 5.15 12.63
N LYS A 104 3.14 6.17 12.93
CA LYS A 104 4.59 5.98 13.02
C LYS A 104 4.91 5.29 14.34
N VAL A 105 5.50 4.10 14.25
CA VAL A 105 5.74 3.25 15.42
C VAL A 105 7.21 3.19 15.80
N ASN A 106 8.12 3.64 14.93
CA ASN A 106 9.54 3.63 15.24
C ASN A 106 10.27 4.67 14.41
N THR A 107 11.35 5.20 14.98
CA THR A 107 12.22 6.16 14.31
C THR A 107 13.66 5.80 14.65
N ARG A 108 14.52 5.75 13.65
CA ARG A 108 15.95 5.55 13.89
C ARG A 108 16.76 6.38 12.90
N ALA A 109 18.02 6.57 13.21
CA ALA A 109 18.91 7.33 12.34
C ALA A 109 19.22 6.51 11.09
N ALA A 110 19.32 7.19 9.96
CA ALA A 110 19.61 6.56 8.67
C ALA A 110 21.12 6.45 8.50
N ARG A 111 21.73 5.46 9.17
CA ARG A 111 23.17 5.26 9.06
C ARG A 111 23.53 3.83 8.90
#